data_76aadaa1146e31cdde30ae7d83bf6ebf
#
_entry.id   76aadaa1146e31cdde30ae7d83bf6ebf
#
_cell.length_a   1.000
_cell.length_b   1.000
_cell.length_c   1.000
_cell.angle_alpha   90.00
_cell.angle_beta   90.00
_cell.angle_gamma   90.00
#
_symmetry.space_group_name_H-M   'P 1'
#
loop_
_entity.id
_entity.type
_entity.pdbx_description
1 polymer ?
#
loop_
_entity_poly.entity_id
_entity_poly.type
_entity_poly.pdbx_seq_one_letter_code
_entity_poly.pdbx_strand_id
1 'polypeptide(L)' 'MRKRPVVRLKREVLWKRLEALNTSQAWLAREARISHSYLSTLVNEGRAPSGPIRRRLQAALGIKDFDELFELEDGDEND' A
#
# COMPACT_ATOMS: atom_id res chain seq x y z
N MET A 1 19.47 -3.14 21.06
CA MET A 1 19.11 -3.27 19.68
C MET A 1 17.98 -2.35 19.28
N ARG A 2 18.14 -1.67 18.20
CA ARG A 2 17.16 -0.70 17.81
C ARG A 2 16.11 -1.29 16.89
N LYS A 3 14.86 -1.01 17.17
CA LYS A 3 13.78 -1.46 16.30
C LYS A 3 13.46 -0.43 15.27
N ARG A 4 13.14 -0.88 14.08
CA ARG A 4 12.73 0.02 13.04
C ARG A 4 11.29 -0.24 12.71
N PRO A 5 10.50 0.79 12.59
CA PRO A 5 9.12 0.57 12.17
C PRO A 5 9.08 0.08 10.73
N VAL A 6 8.16 -0.81 10.49
CA VAL A 6 7.93 -1.35 9.16
C VAL A 6 6.58 -0.84 8.70
N VAL A 7 6.53 -0.31 7.49
CA VAL A 7 5.27 0.17 6.93
C VAL A 7 4.57 -1.00 6.27
N ARG A 8 3.32 -1.21 6.63
CA ARG A 8 2.50 -2.26 6.05
C ARG A 8 1.35 -1.67 5.27
N LEU A 9 0.97 -2.35 4.21
CA LEU A 9 -0.16 -1.96 3.39
C LEU A 9 -1.42 -2.61 3.95
N LYS A 10 -2.45 -1.81 4.18
CA LYS A 10 -3.74 -2.35 4.61
C LYS A 10 -4.48 -2.80 3.36
N ARG A 11 -4.22 -4.02 2.94
CA ARG A 11 -4.75 -4.50 1.66
C ARG A 11 -6.27 -4.57 1.62
N GLU A 12 -6.90 -4.80 2.76
CA GLU A 12 -8.36 -4.82 2.79
C GLU A 12 -8.93 -3.45 2.49
N VAL A 13 -8.26 -2.41 2.97
CA VAL A 13 -8.67 -1.05 2.67
C VAL A 13 -8.49 -0.78 1.19
N LEU A 14 -7.36 -1.23 0.64
CA LEU A 14 -7.09 -1.06 -0.77
C LEU A 14 -8.16 -1.75 -1.62
N TRP A 15 -8.50 -2.99 -1.29
CA TRP A 15 -9.51 -3.73 -2.04
C TRP A 15 -10.88 -3.08 -1.95
N LYS A 16 -11.27 -2.64 -0.75
CA LYS A 16 -12.55 -1.99 -0.58
C LYS A 16 -12.61 -0.68 -1.35
N ARG A 17 -11.51 0.03 -1.39
CA ARG A 17 -11.47 1.29 -2.10
C ARG A 17 -11.58 1.07 -3.61
N LEU A 18 -10.89 0.05 -4.12
CA LEU A 18 -11.01 -0.28 -5.54
C LEU A 18 -12.45 -0.64 -5.90
N GLU A 19 -13.10 -1.39 -5.02
CA GLU A 19 -14.48 -1.76 -5.23
C GLU A 19 -15.37 -0.52 -5.23
N ALA A 20 -15.16 0.36 -4.27
CA ALA A 20 -15.94 1.60 -4.19
C ALA A 20 -15.76 2.46 -5.43
N LEU A 21 -14.57 2.44 -6.01
CA LEU A 21 -14.27 3.20 -7.22
C LEU A 21 -14.64 2.45 -8.48
N ASN A 22 -15.12 1.22 -8.31
CA ASN A 22 -15.52 0.36 -9.43
C ASN A 22 -14.37 0.14 -10.39
N THR A 23 -13.21 -0.22 -9.86
CA THR A 23 -12.02 -0.40 -10.66
C THR A 23 -11.22 -1.60 -10.17
N SER A 24 -9.99 -1.75 -10.64
CA SER A 24 -9.19 -2.96 -10.43
C SER A 24 -7.76 -2.64 -10.04
N GLN A 25 -7.03 -3.67 -9.60
CA GLN A 25 -5.61 -3.51 -9.32
C GLN A 25 -4.82 -3.11 -10.56
N ALA A 26 -5.23 -3.63 -11.73
CA ALA A 26 -4.56 -3.24 -12.97
C ALA A 26 -4.70 -1.75 -13.23
N TRP A 27 -5.89 -1.22 -12.97
CA TRP A 27 -6.12 0.22 -13.10
C TRP A 27 -5.22 0.98 -12.11
N LEU A 28 -5.16 0.49 -10.87
CA LEU A 28 -4.37 1.15 -9.84
C LEU A 28 -2.88 1.17 -10.20
N ALA A 29 -2.37 0.05 -10.71
CA ALA A 29 -0.98 -0.01 -11.11
C ALA A 29 -0.68 1.04 -12.18
N ARG A 30 -1.57 1.15 -13.14
CA ARG A 30 -1.43 2.12 -14.22
C ARG A 30 -1.43 3.55 -13.68
N GLU A 31 -2.37 3.84 -12.78
CA GLU A 31 -2.48 5.18 -12.22
C GLU A 31 -1.28 5.53 -11.35
N ALA A 32 -0.76 4.56 -10.62
CA ALA A 32 0.40 4.79 -9.77
C ALA A 32 1.72 4.64 -10.52
N ARG A 33 1.66 4.27 -11.79
CA ARG A 33 2.84 4.15 -12.66
C ARG A 33 3.80 3.08 -12.18
N ILE A 34 3.26 1.95 -11.81
CA ILE A 34 4.05 0.78 -11.43
C ILE A 34 3.51 -0.41 -12.19
N SER A 35 4.29 -1.48 -12.27
CA SER A 35 3.84 -2.66 -12.96
C SER A 35 2.76 -3.36 -12.14
N HIS A 36 1.88 -4.06 -12.84
CA HIS A 36 0.84 -4.84 -12.17
C HIS A 36 1.47 -5.94 -11.31
N SER A 37 2.54 -6.55 -11.80
CA SER A 37 3.26 -7.57 -11.02
C SER A 37 3.79 -7.02 -9.71
N TYR A 38 4.37 -5.84 -9.78
CA TYR A 38 4.92 -5.23 -8.58
C TYR A 38 3.81 -4.92 -7.57
N LEU A 39 2.70 -4.37 -8.06
CA LEU A 39 1.57 -4.07 -7.20
C LEU A 39 1.02 -5.35 -6.57
N SER A 40 0.88 -6.42 -7.36
CA SER A 40 0.42 -7.71 -6.84
C SER A 40 1.30 -8.21 -5.72
N THR A 41 2.61 -8.09 -5.90
CA THR A 41 3.55 -8.51 -4.87
C THR A 41 3.35 -7.71 -3.58
N LEU A 42 3.20 -6.40 -3.71
CA LEU A 42 2.98 -5.56 -2.53
C LEU A 42 1.71 -5.96 -1.79
N VAL A 43 0.64 -6.17 -2.54
CA VAL A 43 -0.64 -6.51 -1.94
C VAL A 43 -0.59 -7.89 -1.31
N ASN A 44 -0.04 -8.87 -2.02
CA ASN A 44 0.01 -10.24 -1.51
C ASN A 44 0.87 -10.35 -0.26
N GLU A 45 1.92 -9.58 -0.19
CA GLU A 45 2.83 -9.63 0.96
C GLU A 45 2.47 -8.62 2.04
N GLY A 46 1.52 -7.74 1.77
CA GLY A 46 1.16 -6.71 2.73
C GLY A 46 2.28 -5.71 2.95
N ARG A 47 3.13 -5.53 1.95
CA ARG A 47 4.27 -4.63 2.05
C ARG A 47 3.92 -3.26 1.50
N ALA A 48 4.61 -2.25 2.00
CA ALA A 48 4.46 -0.91 1.48
C ALA A 48 5.70 -0.56 0.65
N PRO A 49 5.50 0.17 -0.44
CA PRO A 49 6.62 0.59 -1.26
C PRO A 49 7.28 1.84 -0.68
N SER A 50 8.23 2.39 -1.41
CA SER A 50 8.90 3.62 -1.02
C SER A 50 7.90 4.78 -0.92
N GLY A 51 8.35 5.86 -0.27
CA GLY A 51 7.51 7.02 -0.06
C GLY A 51 6.86 7.57 -1.32
N PRO A 52 7.64 7.81 -2.38
CA PRO A 52 7.03 8.36 -3.60
C PRO A 52 5.92 7.48 -4.17
N ILE A 53 6.12 6.17 -4.16
CA ILE A 53 5.09 5.27 -4.68
C ILE A 53 3.89 5.22 -3.74
N ARG A 54 4.13 5.26 -2.43
CA ARG A 54 3.03 5.31 -1.48
C ARG A 54 2.13 6.51 -1.76
N ARG A 55 2.73 7.66 -2.03
CA ARG A 55 1.97 8.86 -2.32
C ARG A 55 1.17 8.73 -3.61
N ARG A 56 1.75 8.06 -4.61
CA ARG A 56 1.03 7.84 -5.87
C ARG A 56 -0.16 6.90 -5.69
N LEU A 57 0.01 5.88 -4.85
CA LEU A 57 -1.10 4.97 -4.55
C LEU A 57 -2.23 5.72 -3.83
N GLN A 58 -1.86 6.52 -2.83
CA GLN A 58 -2.86 7.29 -2.11
C GLN A 58 -3.60 8.25 -3.04
N ALA A 59 -2.88 8.92 -3.90
CA ALA A 59 -3.49 9.86 -4.83
C ALA A 59 -4.45 9.16 -5.77
N ALA A 60 -4.04 8.01 -6.30
CA ALA A 60 -4.88 7.26 -7.24
C ALA A 60 -6.16 6.78 -6.55
N LEU A 61 -6.07 6.41 -5.29
CA LEU A 61 -7.22 5.91 -4.55
C LEU A 61 -8.05 7.02 -3.89
N GLY A 62 -7.56 8.25 -3.96
CA GLY A 62 -8.25 9.35 -3.31
C GLY A 62 -8.21 9.30 -1.81
N ILE A 63 -7.16 8.69 -1.26
CA ILE A 63 -6.99 8.57 0.18
C ILE A 63 -5.94 9.57 0.61
N LYS A 64 -6.31 10.51 1.45
CA LYS A 64 -5.39 11.57 1.84
C LYS A 64 -4.51 11.19 3.01
N ASP A 65 -5.07 10.45 3.96
CA ASP A 65 -4.34 10.16 5.19
C ASP A 65 -3.54 8.88 5.04
N PHE A 66 -2.25 8.97 5.35
CA PHE A 66 -1.36 7.83 5.34
C PHE A 66 -1.96 6.67 6.14
N ASP A 67 -2.50 6.98 7.33
CA ASP A 67 -3.00 5.96 8.24
C ASP A 67 -4.20 5.20 7.72
N GLU A 68 -4.87 5.71 6.73
CA GLU A 68 -6.01 5.01 6.16
C GLU A 68 -5.60 3.83 5.30
N LEU A 69 -4.43 3.94 4.66
CA LEU A 69 -3.98 2.91 3.73
C LEU A 69 -2.79 2.11 4.26
N PHE A 70 -2.01 2.71 5.12
CA PHE A 70 -0.78 2.09 5.64
C PHE A 70 -0.78 2.11 7.15
N GLU A 71 0.03 1.26 7.73
CA GLU A 71 0.22 1.26 9.17
C GLU A 71 1.67 0.97 9.49
N LEU A 72 2.09 1.42 10.65
CA LEU A 72 3.44 1.16 11.12
C LEU A 72 3.40 0.02 12.11
N GLU A 73 4.32 -0.93 11.97
CA GLU A 73 4.48 -2.02 12.94
C GLU A 73 5.90 -2.02 13.40
N ASP A 74 6.13 -2.48 14.63
CA ASP A 74 7.49 -2.69 15.13
C ASP A 74 8.10 -3.84 14.39
N GLY A 75 9.19 -3.56 13.88
CA GLY A 75 9.88 -4.58 13.15
C GLY A 75 10.46 -5.61 14.05
N ASP A 76 10.77 -6.23 14.57
CA ASP A 76 11.25 -7.11 15.27
C ASP A 76 11.24 -8.05 15.91
N GLU A 77 11.55 -8.17 16.16
CA GLU A 77 11.62 -8.72 16.79
C GLU A 77 11.91 -9.55 17.38
N ASN A 78 12.29 -9.68 17.70
CA ASN A 78 12.58 -10.28 18.39
C ASN A 78 12.94 -10.65 18.88
N ASP A 79 12.99 -10.60 18.98
CA ASP A 79 13.42 -10.80 19.56
C ASP A 79 13.65 -11.34 19.80
#